data_6ccb9b1edebe09524b6bbaa107c3246e
#
_entry.id   6ccb9b1edebe09524b6bbaa107c3246e
#
_cell.length_a   1.000
_cell.length_b   1.000
_cell.length_c   1.000
_cell.angle_alpha   90.00
_cell.angle_beta   90.00
_cell.angle_gamma   90.00
#
_symmetry.space_group_name_H-M   'P 1'
#
loop_
_entity.id
_entity.type
_entity.pdbx_description
1 polymer ?
#
loop_
_entity_poly.entity_id
_entity_poly.type
_entity_poly.pdbx_seq_one_letter_code
_entity_poly.pdbx_strand_id
1 'polypeptide(L)'
;MNLLFRLLPAGMSRDGFTCGNKALDAYWRTQAGQDQKRGFATVVIASDAQTPDKIIGFYTLAAASVLLTDIPEAEARRMPRYPAVPAIRLGRLAVASTLQGQHIGSLLVLDALRRSCSNELAWAIFLVDAKEERSVTFYEKFLFKRFAQRPLSLWMHRKQAERIVKLMAKSI
;
A
#
# COMPACT_ATOMS: atom_id res chain seq x y z
N MET A 1 14.65 -6.17 -15.78
CA MET A 1 13.29 -5.59 -15.69
C MET A 1 13.42 -4.20 -15.08
N ASN A 2 12.99 -3.19 -15.80
CA ASN A 2 12.99 -1.79 -15.34
C ASN A 2 11.55 -1.41 -14.95
N LEU A 3 11.25 -1.40 -13.64
CA LEU A 3 9.89 -1.15 -13.15
C LEU A 3 9.50 0.32 -13.28
N LEU A 4 8.37 0.56 -13.92
CA LEU A 4 7.71 1.84 -14.03
C LEU A 4 6.46 1.84 -13.14
N PHE A 5 6.37 2.79 -12.19
CA PHE A 5 5.21 2.99 -11.32
C PHE A 5 4.44 4.23 -11.75
N ARG A 6 3.17 4.07 -12.10
CA ARG A 6 2.31 5.17 -12.55
C ARG A 6 0.86 5.00 -12.07
N LEU A 7 0.11 6.07 -12.07
CA LEU A 7 -1.34 5.99 -11.82
C LEU A 7 -1.99 5.14 -12.91
N LEU A 8 -3.05 4.41 -12.55
CA LEU A 8 -3.85 3.65 -13.51
C LEU A 8 -4.42 4.62 -14.56
N PRO A 9 -4.03 4.50 -15.85
CA PRO A 9 -4.58 5.35 -16.90
C PRO A 9 -6.07 5.12 -17.10
N ALA A 10 -6.81 6.18 -17.41
CA ALA A 10 -8.21 6.06 -17.78
C ALA A 10 -8.36 5.20 -19.05
N GLY A 11 -9.34 4.27 -19.03
CA GLY A 11 -9.60 3.41 -20.19
C GLY A 11 -8.59 2.29 -20.41
N MET A 12 -7.56 2.15 -19.57
CA MET A 12 -6.60 1.05 -19.71
C MET A 12 -7.30 -0.30 -19.55
N SER A 13 -7.03 -1.24 -20.48
CA SER A 13 -7.49 -2.62 -20.34
C SER A 13 -6.88 -3.26 -19.08
N ARG A 14 -7.69 -4.01 -18.38
CA ARG A 14 -7.31 -4.78 -17.19
C ARG A 14 -7.29 -6.28 -17.45
N ASP A 15 -7.40 -6.65 -18.71
CA ASP A 15 -7.34 -8.05 -19.14
C ASP A 15 -5.92 -8.61 -19.00
N GLY A 16 -5.83 -9.91 -18.85
CA GLY A 16 -4.54 -10.62 -18.79
C GLY A 16 -3.79 -10.52 -17.47
N PHE A 17 -4.25 -9.72 -16.48
CA PHE A 17 -3.67 -9.69 -15.14
C PHE A 17 -4.42 -10.67 -14.21
N THR A 18 -3.65 -11.52 -13.54
CA THR A 18 -4.11 -12.33 -12.40
C THR A 18 -3.00 -12.46 -11.36
N CYS A 19 -3.36 -12.32 -10.10
CA CYS A 19 -2.46 -12.57 -8.98
C CYS A 19 -2.73 -13.90 -8.28
N GLY A 20 -3.72 -14.69 -8.77
CA GLY A 20 -4.14 -15.95 -8.17
C GLY A 20 -5.08 -15.80 -6.96
N ASN A 21 -5.38 -14.58 -6.51
CA ASN A 21 -6.38 -14.32 -5.48
C ASN A 21 -7.67 -13.82 -6.14
N LYS A 22 -8.72 -14.63 -6.10
CA LYS A 22 -10.01 -14.36 -6.77
C LYS A 22 -10.60 -13.00 -6.41
N ALA A 23 -10.50 -12.58 -5.14
CA ALA A 23 -11.07 -11.30 -4.68
C ALA A 23 -10.28 -10.10 -5.22
N LEU A 24 -8.94 -10.19 -5.24
CA LEU A 24 -8.08 -9.15 -5.81
C LEU A 24 -8.21 -9.08 -7.33
N ASP A 25 -8.30 -10.24 -8.00
CA ASP A 25 -8.51 -10.30 -9.45
C ASP A 25 -9.88 -9.73 -9.85
N ALA A 26 -10.94 -10.02 -9.08
CA ALA A 26 -12.27 -9.44 -9.30
C ALA A 26 -12.24 -7.92 -9.09
N TYR A 27 -11.64 -7.44 -7.99
CA TYR A 27 -11.48 -6.01 -7.74
C TYR A 27 -10.75 -5.31 -8.89
N TRP A 28 -9.63 -5.86 -9.33
CA TRP A 28 -8.85 -5.32 -10.42
C TRP A 28 -9.69 -5.13 -11.69
N ARG A 29 -10.42 -6.17 -12.08
CA ARG A 29 -11.23 -6.14 -13.31
C ARG A 29 -12.42 -5.18 -13.23
N THR A 30 -13.11 -5.14 -12.09
CA THR A 30 -14.44 -4.50 -12.02
C THR A 30 -14.48 -3.19 -11.25
N GLN A 31 -13.62 -2.98 -10.26
CA GLN A 31 -13.74 -1.87 -9.31
C GLN A 31 -12.57 -0.87 -9.33
N ALA A 32 -11.34 -1.32 -9.58
CA ALA A 32 -10.16 -0.47 -9.47
C ALA A 32 -10.29 0.87 -10.21
N GLY A 33 -10.75 0.84 -11.46
CA GLY A 33 -10.95 2.07 -12.25
C GLY A 33 -12.11 2.93 -11.74
N GLN A 34 -13.15 2.31 -11.20
CA GLN A 34 -14.29 3.05 -10.61
C GLN A 34 -13.91 3.73 -9.31
N ASP A 35 -13.19 3.03 -8.43
CA ASP A 35 -12.71 3.59 -7.16
C ASP A 35 -11.81 4.80 -7.43
N GLN A 36 -10.90 4.70 -8.41
CA GLN A 36 -10.05 5.83 -8.78
C GLN A 36 -10.88 7.00 -9.34
N LYS A 37 -11.80 6.73 -10.28
CA LYS A 37 -12.65 7.78 -10.88
C LYS A 37 -13.51 8.49 -9.84
N ARG A 38 -13.99 7.76 -8.82
CA ARG A 38 -14.87 8.29 -7.76
C ARG A 38 -14.09 8.86 -6.56
N GLY A 39 -12.76 8.79 -6.55
CA GLY A 39 -11.94 9.28 -5.45
C GLY A 39 -11.92 8.39 -4.19
N PHE A 40 -12.33 7.12 -4.31
CA PHE A 40 -12.28 6.17 -3.18
C PHE A 40 -10.89 5.57 -2.98
N ALA A 41 -10.09 5.50 -4.03
CA ALA A 41 -8.71 5.07 -3.96
C ALA A 41 -7.87 5.64 -5.11
N THR A 42 -6.62 5.92 -4.83
CA THR A 42 -5.59 6.10 -5.85
C THR A 42 -5.05 4.73 -6.23
N VAL A 43 -5.15 4.35 -7.49
CA VAL A 43 -4.63 3.07 -8.00
C VAL A 43 -3.31 3.30 -8.70
N VAL A 44 -2.25 2.65 -8.22
CA VAL A 44 -0.92 2.69 -8.82
C VAL A 44 -0.62 1.33 -9.41
N ILE A 45 -0.15 1.32 -10.66
CA ILE A 45 0.27 0.12 -11.38
C ILE A 45 1.78 0.08 -11.53
N ALA A 46 2.33 -1.13 -11.53
CA ALA A 46 3.70 -1.41 -11.92
C ALA A 46 3.69 -2.16 -13.25
N SER A 47 4.57 -1.74 -14.16
CA SER A 47 4.81 -2.37 -15.47
C SER A 47 6.31 -2.36 -15.78
N ASP A 48 6.75 -3.11 -16.77
CA ASP A 48 8.10 -2.94 -17.30
C ASP A 48 8.11 -1.74 -18.26
N ALA A 49 9.13 -0.91 -18.18
CA ALA A 49 9.29 0.25 -19.05
C ALA A 49 9.30 -0.11 -20.56
N GLN A 50 9.73 -1.33 -20.90
CA GLN A 50 9.71 -1.85 -22.27
C GLN A 50 8.33 -2.36 -22.71
N THR A 51 7.47 -2.74 -21.77
CA THR A 51 6.11 -3.23 -22.02
C THR A 51 5.13 -2.55 -21.09
N PRO A 52 4.91 -1.23 -21.25
CA PRO A 52 4.17 -0.42 -20.27
C PRO A 52 2.70 -0.83 -20.11
N ASP A 53 2.12 -1.47 -21.11
CA ASP A 53 0.73 -1.95 -21.04
C ASP A 53 0.56 -3.31 -20.37
N LYS A 54 1.66 -4.03 -20.13
CA LYS A 54 1.65 -5.29 -19.39
C LYS A 54 1.78 -5.03 -17.90
N ILE A 55 0.68 -5.24 -17.16
CA ILE A 55 0.64 -5.03 -15.71
C ILE A 55 1.37 -6.14 -14.98
N ILE A 56 2.33 -5.77 -14.16
CA ILE A 56 3.13 -6.64 -13.31
C ILE A 56 2.56 -6.72 -11.91
N GLY A 57 1.99 -5.61 -11.45
CA GLY A 57 1.35 -5.52 -10.14
C GLY A 57 0.62 -4.21 -9.97
N PHE A 58 -0.13 -4.10 -8.89
CA PHE A 58 -0.80 -2.86 -8.50
C PHE A 58 -0.95 -2.75 -6.99
N TYR A 59 -1.18 -1.54 -6.54
CA TYR A 59 -1.63 -1.27 -5.17
C TYR A 59 -2.58 -0.08 -5.14
N THR A 60 -3.28 0.08 -4.02
CA THR A 60 -4.20 1.20 -3.82
C THR A 60 -3.87 1.98 -2.56
N LEU A 61 -3.95 3.31 -2.63
CA LEU A 61 -3.84 4.22 -1.50
C LEU A 61 -5.16 4.96 -1.31
N ALA A 62 -5.55 5.16 -0.06
CA ALA A 62 -6.71 5.98 0.30
C ALA A 62 -6.44 6.75 1.58
N ALA A 63 -7.08 7.92 1.74
CA ALA A 63 -7.17 8.61 3.01
C ALA A 63 -7.93 7.73 4.01
N ALA A 64 -7.49 7.75 5.25
CA ALA A 64 -8.08 6.96 6.33
C ALA A 64 -7.92 7.69 7.66
N SER A 65 -8.51 7.12 8.70
CA SER A 65 -8.25 7.52 10.08
C SER A 65 -8.15 6.29 10.97
N VAL A 66 -7.45 6.44 12.07
CA VAL A 66 -7.31 5.44 13.12
C VAL A 66 -7.79 6.06 14.42
N LEU A 67 -8.62 5.37 15.18
CA LEU A 67 -9.00 5.85 16.50
C LEU A 67 -7.76 5.85 17.41
N LEU A 68 -7.57 6.92 18.19
CA LEU A 68 -6.44 7.00 19.12
C LEU A 68 -6.46 5.83 20.12
N THR A 69 -7.63 5.32 20.46
CA THR A 69 -7.85 4.16 21.33
C THR A 69 -7.41 2.82 20.73
N ASP A 70 -7.26 2.73 19.41
CA ASP A 70 -6.77 1.52 18.73
C ASP A 70 -5.22 1.42 18.77
N ILE A 71 -4.56 2.56 19.01
CA ILE A 71 -3.11 2.65 19.09
C ILE A 71 -2.66 2.24 20.49
N PRO A 72 -1.57 1.45 20.63
CA PRO A 72 -1.04 1.08 21.96
C PRO A 72 -0.82 2.31 22.84
N GLU A 73 -1.23 2.24 24.10
CA GLU A 73 -1.26 3.39 25.03
C GLU A 73 0.09 4.12 25.13
N ALA A 74 1.19 3.38 25.15
CA ALA A 74 2.52 3.97 25.21
C ALA A 74 2.86 4.85 24.00
N GLU A 75 2.32 4.53 22.84
CA GLU A 75 2.48 5.32 21.60
C GLU A 75 1.45 6.47 21.56
N ALA A 76 0.20 6.18 21.93
CA ALA A 76 -0.90 7.16 21.94
C ALA A 76 -0.61 8.34 22.89
N ARG A 77 0.04 8.10 24.03
CA ARG A 77 0.45 9.16 24.98
C ARG A 77 1.40 10.20 24.38
N ARG A 78 2.10 9.84 23.30
CA ARG A 78 3.03 10.73 22.59
C ARG A 78 2.38 11.48 21.42
N MET A 79 1.10 11.22 21.15
CA MET A 79 0.34 11.86 20.09
C MET A 79 -0.56 12.97 20.62
N PRO A 80 -0.93 13.94 19.78
CA PRO A 80 -1.99 14.88 20.11
C PRO A 80 -3.28 14.13 20.45
N ARG A 81 -4.04 14.65 21.44
CA ARG A 81 -5.28 14.00 21.92
C ARG A 81 -6.48 14.27 21.00
N TYR A 82 -6.32 13.98 19.72
CA TYR A 82 -7.45 13.96 18.79
C TYR A 82 -8.12 12.58 18.82
N PRO A 83 -9.46 12.49 18.74
CA PRO A 83 -10.15 11.20 18.76
C PRO A 83 -9.78 10.34 17.56
N ALA A 84 -9.49 10.96 16.41
CA ALA A 84 -9.07 10.30 15.19
C ALA A 84 -7.70 10.81 14.74
N VAL A 85 -6.81 9.90 14.42
CA VAL A 85 -5.46 10.16 13.90
C VAL A 85 -5.49 10.05 12.38
N PRO A 86 -5.04 11.08 11.64
CA PRO A 86 -5.02 11.03 10.18
C PRO A 86 -4.08 9.94 9.69
N ALA A 87 -4.53 9.18 8.71
CA ALA A 87 -3.82 8.03 8.20
C ALA A 87 -3.90 7.92 6.67
N ILE A 88 -2.95 7.18 6.10
CA ILE A 88 -3.03 6.65 4.73
C ILE A 88 -3.16 5.14 4.82
N ARG A 89 -4.08 4.57 4.06
CA ARG A 89 -4.29 3.13 3.97
C ARG A 89 -3.75 2.59 2.65
N LEU A 90 -2.87 1.61 2.74
CA LEU A 90 -2.56 0.67 1.66
C LEU A 90 -3.66 -0.40 1.65
N GLY A 91 -4.66 -0.22 0.79
CA GLY A 91 -5.87 -1.04 0.83
C GLY A 91 -5.73 -2.38 0.12
N ARG A 92 -5.04 -2.40 -1.01
CA ARG A 92 -4.82 -3.60 -1.83
C ARG A 92 -3.42 -3.59 -2.38
N LEU A 93 -2.82 -4.77 -2.50
CA LEU A 93 -1.54 -4.97 -3.15
C LEU A 93 -1.54 -6.34 -3.81
N ALA A 94 -1.19 -6.38 -5.09
CA ALA A 94 -1.13 -7.62 -5.85
C ALA A 94 0.03 -7.61 -6.85
N VAL A 95 0.65 -8.78 -7.02
CA VAL A 95 1.69 -9.06 -8.02
C VAL A 95 1.19 -10.17 -8.92
N ALA A 96 1.43 -10.05 -10.23
CA ALA A 96 1.10 -11.08 -11.19
C ALA A 96 1.62 -12.45 -10.74
N SER A 97 0.78 -13.49 -10.83
CA SER A 97 1.07 -14.82 -10.28
C SER A 97 2.39 -15.41 -10.80
N THR A 98 2.72 -15.14 -12.07
CA THR A 98 3.97 -15.58 -12.71
C THR A 98 5.23 -14.86 -12.24
N LEU A 99 5.09 -13.76 -11.49
CA LEU A 99 6.19 -12.90 -11.05
C LEU A 99 6.28 -12.80 -9.51
N GLN A 100 5.48 -13.58 -8.79
CA GLN A 100 5.58 -13.67 -7.33
C GLN A 100 6.92 -14.30 -6.92
N GLY A 101 7.38 -14.01 -5.70
CA GLY A 101 8.68 -14.49 -5.21
C GLY A 101 9.89 -13.68 -5.72
N GLN A 102 9.70 -12.71 -6.61
CA GLN A 102 10.78 -11.89 -7.21
C GLN A 102 10.89 -10.50 -6.56
N HIS A 103 10.52 -10.35 -5.30
CA HIS A 103 10.58 -9.10 -4.53
C HIS A 103 9.75 -7.92 -5.07
N ILE A 104 8.93 -8.11 -6.12
CA ILE A 104 8.11 -7.05 -6.70
C ILE A 104 7.11 -6.48 -5.67
N GLY A 105 6.51 -7.34 -4.85
CA GLY A 105 5.65 -6.90 -3.75
C GLY A 105 6.35 -5.92 -2.80
N SER A 106 7.63 -6.15 -2.52
CA SER A 106 8.44 -5.24 -1.71
C SER A 106 8.61 -3.88 -2.39
N LEU A 107 8.87 -3.85 -3.69
CA LEU A 107 9.00 -2.61 -4.46
C LEU A 107 7.67 -1.84 -4.52
N LEU A 108 6.52 -2.54 -4.60
CA LEU A 108 5.20 -1.91 -4.50
C LEU A 108 4.98 -1.22 -3.14
N VAL A 109 5.34 -1.90 -2.03
CA VAL A 109 5.25 -1.29 -0.68
C VAL A 109 6.14 -0.06 -0.58
N LEU A 110 7.36 -0.16 -1.08
CA LEU A 110 8.34 0.94 -1.02
C LEU A 110 7.90 2.13 -1.86
N ASP A 111 7.34 1.93 -3.07
CA ASP A 111 6.78 3.01 -3.88
C ASP A 111 5.55 3.64 -3.18
N ALA A 112 4.69 2.83 -2.55
CA ALA A 112 3.55 3.32 -1.77
C ALA A 112 3.99 4.23 -0.62
N LEU A 113 5.01 3.83 0.15
CA LEU A 113 5.59 4.65 1.22
C LEU A 113 6.20 5.94 0.66
N ARG A 114 6.98 5.85 -0.43
CA ARG A 114 7.60 7.01 -1.07
C ARG A 114 6.56 8.03 -1.52
N ARG A 115 5.52 7.60 -2.23
CA ARG A 115 4.43 8.48 -2.68
C ARG A 115 3.70 9.12 -1.52
N SER A 116 3.44 8.36 -0.46
CA SER A 116 2.78 8.88 0.73
C SER A 116 3.63 9.92 1.46
N CYS A 117 4.94 9.71 1.57
CA CYS A 117 5.86 10.68 2.17
C CYS A 117 6.05 11.95 1.33
N SER A 118 5.90 11.84 0.00
CA SER A 118 6.00 12.99 -0.93
C SER A 118 4.69 13.76 -1.08
N ASN A 119 3.61 13.35 -0.41
CA ASN A 119 2.32 14.00 -0.44
C ASN A 119 2.31 15.18 0.55
N GLU A 120 1.72 16.31 0.14
CA GLU A 120 1.56 17.50 0.97
C GLU A 120 0.50 17.35 2.08
N LEU A 121 -0.42 16.38 1.92
CA LEU A 121 -1.43 16.11 2.95
C LEU A 121 -0.78 15.54 4.21
N ALA A 122 -1.17 16.07 5.36
CA ALA A 122 -0.70 15.58 6.65
C ALA A 122 -1.30 14.21 6.97
N TRP A 123 -0.46 13.29 7.40
CA TRP A 123 -0.84 12.00 7.96
C TRP A 123 0.20 11.58 9.01
N ALA A 124 -0.23 10.84 10.00
CA ALA A 124 0.62 10.38 11.10
C ALA A 124 0.86 8.86 11.07
N ILE A 125 -0.11 8.11 10.55
CA ILE A 125 -0.11 6.64 10.52
C ILE A 125 -0.25 6.14 9.08
N PHE A 126 0.61 5.19 8.70
CA PHE A 126 0.43 4.39 7.50
C PHE A 126 -0.10 3.03 7.92
N LEU A 127 -1.24 2.60 7.37
CA LEU A 127 -1.88 1.36 7.77
C LEU A 127 -2.11 0.43 6.58
N VAL A 128 -2.13 -0.86 6.88
CA VAL A 128 -2.43 -1.92 5.93
C VAL A 128 -3.31 -2.99 6.59
N ASP A 129 -4.28 -3.48 5.86
CA ASP A 129 -5.12 -4.61 6.27
C ASP A 129 -4.68 -5.85 5.48
N ALA A 130 -4.01 -6.77 6.17
CA ALA A 130 -3.62 -8.05 5.59
C ALA A 130 -4.83 -8.99 5.54
N LYS A 131 -4.86 -9.88 4.56
CA LYS A 131 -5.96 -10.85 4.43
C LYS A 131 -5.71 -12.14 5.19
N GLU A 132 -4.45 -12.46 5.44
CA GLU A 132 -4.01 -13.71 6.04
C GLU A 132 -2.66 -13.51 6.75
N GLU A 133 -2.29 -14.45 7.60
CA GLU A 133 -1.06 -14.40 8.40
C GLU A 133 0.22 -14.30 7.56
N ARG A 134 0.25 -14.97 6.41
CA ARG A 134 1.38 -14.86 5.46
C ARG A 134 1.60 -13.41 4.99
N SER A 135 0.52 -12.68 4.75
CA SER A 135 0.60 -11.26 4.37
C SER A 135 1.05 -10.40 5.55
N VAL A 136 0.65 -10.73 6.77
CA VAL A 136 1.13 -10.04 7.98
C VAL A 136 2.64 -10.17 8.09
N THR A 137 3.18 -11.39 8.02
CA THR A 137 4.63 -11.66 8.06
C THR A 137 5.39 -10.90 6.97
N PHE A 138 4.78 -10.73 5.78
CA PHE A 138 5.36 -9.93 4.71
C PHE A 138 5.49 -8.46 5.11
N TYR A 139 4.45 -7.85 5.71
CA TYR A 139 4.49 -6.45 6.13
C TYR A 139 5.38 -6.21 7.36
N GLU A 140 5.49 -7.17 8.28
CA GLU A 140 6.38 -7.08 9.44
C GLU A 140 7.86 -6.91 9.03
N LYS A 141 8.28 -7.42 7.86
CA LYS A 141 9.62 -7.18 7.29
C LYS A 141 9.91 -5.70 7.02
N PHE A 142 8.88 -4.88 6.85
CA PHE A 142 8.98 -3.42 6.70
C PHE A 142 8.78 -2.68 8.01
N LEU A 143 8.83 -3.38 9.15
CA LEU A 143 8.67 -2.82 10.48
C LEU A 143 7.25 -2.30 10.78
N PHE A 144 6.25 -2.79 10.07
CA PHE A 144 4.85 -2.60 10.47
C PHE A 144 4.59 -3.34 11.79
N LYS A 145 3.79 -2.74 12.66
CA LYS A 145 3.35 -3.30 13.95
C LYS A 145 1.90 -3.73 13.83
N ARG A 146 1.50 -4.81 14.48
CA ARG A 146 0.10 -5.26 14.55
C ARG A 146 -0.69 -4.37 15.51
N PHE A 147 -1.97 -4.12 15.19
CA PHE A 147 -2.91 -3.63 16.18
C PHE A 147 -3.27 -4.75 17.16
N ALA A 148 -3.35 -4.42 18.46
CA ALA A 148 -3.62 -5.43 19.50
C ALA A 148 -4.97 -6.13 19.31
N GLN A 149 -6.02 -5.38 18.94
CA GLN A 149 -7.39 -5.87 18.77
C GLN A 149 -7.73 -6.31 17.34
N ARG A 150 -6.85 -6.06 16.38
CA ARG A 150 -7.01 -6.38 14.96
C ARG A 150 -5.72 -6.98 14.42
N PRO A 151 -5.44 -8.26 14.69
CA PRO A 151 -4.12 -8.87 14.42
C PRO A 151 -3.74 -8.93 12.95
N LEU A 152 -4.71 -8.83 12.02
CA LEU A 152 -4.46 -8.74 10.59
C LEU A 152 -4.30 -7.29 10.08
N SER A 153 -4.54 -6.29 10.93
CA SER A 153 -4.28 -4.90 10.61
C SER A 153 -2.94 -4.46 11.20
N LEU A 154 -2.12 -3.82 10.37
CA LEU A 154 -0.79 -3.36 10.79
C LEU A 154 -0.67 -1.86 10.51
N TRP A 155 0.25 -1.24 11.21
CA TRP A 155 0.49 0.18 11.12
C TRP A 155 1.97 0.54 11.34
N MET A 156 2.36 1.71 10.87
CA MET A 156 3.62 2.33 11.22
C MET A 156 3.47 3.86 11.33
N HIS A 157 4.34 4.49 12.09
CA HIS A 157 4.43 5.95 12.13
C HIS A 157 5.01 6.52 10.84
N ARG A 158 4.57 7.73 10.46
CA ARG A 158 5.16 8.49 9.35
C ARG A 158 6.68 8.58 9.44
N LYS A 159 7.24 8.86 10.62
CA LYS A 159 8.70 8.92 10.83
C LYS A 159 9.41 7.63 10.43
N GLN A 160 8.79 6.48 10.67
CA GLN A 160 9.34 5.19 10.26
C GLN A 160 9.31 5.02 8.74
N ALA A 161 8.19 5.39 8.10
CA ALA A 161 8.08 5.39 6.63
C ALA A 161 9.13 6.29 5.99
N GLU A 162 9.32 7.51 6.50
CA GLU A 162 10.34 8.44 6.03
C GLU A 162 11.77 7.90 6.17
N ARG A 163 12.06 7.16 7.26
CA ARG A 163 13.36 6.49 7.44
C ARG A 163 13.61 5.43 6.36
N ILE A 164 12.60 4.59 6.09
CA ILE A 164 12.67 3.55 5.06
C ILE A 164 12.94 4.19 3.70
N VAL A 165 12.16 5.22 3.33
CA VAL A 165 12.32 5.94 2.07
C VAL A 165 13.70 6.57 1.93
N LYS A 166 14.24 7.19 2.99
CA LYS A 166 15.60 7.77 3.00
C LYS A 166 16.70 6.72 2.81
N LEU A 167 16.55 5.54 3.41
CA LEU A 167 17.51 4.45 3.24
C LEU A 167 17.53 3.95 1.79
N MET A 168 16.38 3.84 1.15
CA MET A 168 16.29 3.46 -0.26
C MET A 168 17.00 4.46 -1.18
N ALA A 169 16.79 5.76 -0.95
CA ALA A 169 17.39 6.81 -1.78
C ALA A 169 18.94 6.84 -1.70
N LYS A 170 19.53 6.22 -0.68
CA LYS A 170 21.00 6.09 -0.54
C LYS A 170 21.57 4.81 -1.18
N SER A 171 20.70 3.89 -1.58
CA SER A 171 21.10 2.58 -2.15
C SER A 171 20.99 2.54 -3.68
N ILE A 172 20.60 3.66 -4.29
CA ILE A 172 20.58 3.94 -5.74
C ILE A 172 21.71 4.90 -6.08
#